data_dfa082ecdc49c33aa7bcb8a49203604e
#
_entry.id   dfa082ecdc49c33aa7bcb8a49203604e
#
_cell.length_a   1.000
_cell.length_b   1.000
_cell.length_c   1.000
_cell.angle_alpha   90.00
_cell.angle_beta   90.00
_cell.angle_gamma   90.00
#
_symmetry.space_group_name_H-M   'P 1'
#
loop_
_entity.id
_entity.type
_entity.pdbx_description
1 polymer ?
#
loop_
_entity_poly.entity_id
_entity_poly.type
_entity_poly.pdbx_seq_one_letter_code
_entity_poly.pdbx_strand_id
1 'polypeptide(L)'
;MENYLAIALILALTSIYGLWYQAKSGKIKGSKAKSASLSSEDIGSELGRRVTLLQFSSAFCTPCRATRVLLADISLGLDGVKHIDIDAEDNLELVRRLDIRTTPTTLLLDKYGIEVGRAVGAPKRAEVLASLAAIK
;
A
#
# COMPACT_ATOMS: atom_id res chain seq x y z
N MET A 1 42.43 10.21 -15.21
CA MET A 1 42.03 8.94 -14.59
C MET A 1 41.24 9.12 -13.30
N GLU A 2 41.58 10.10 -12.47
CA GLU A 2 40.86 10.36 -11.21
C GLU A 2 39.38 10.69 -11.38
N ASN A 3 38.99 11.41 -12.43
CA ASN A 3 37.61 11.79 -12.67
C ASN A 3 36.71 10.61 -13.03
N TYR A 4 37.23 9.59 -13.72
CA TYR A 4 36.45 8.38 -14.05
C TYR A 4 36.18 7.51 -12.83
N LEU A 5 37.13 7.46 -11.89
CA LEU A 5 36.96 6.76 -10.63
C LEU A 5 35.86 7.42 -9.76
N ALA A 6 35.86 8.76 -9.71
CA ALA A 6 34.84 9.50 -8.99
C ALA A 6 33.44 9.30 -9.60
N ILE A 7 33.31 9.35 -10.92
CA ILE A 7 32.06 9.10 -11.63
C ILE A 7 31.56 7.66 -11.39
N ALA A 8 32.47 6.68 -11.52
CA ALA A 8 32.13 5.27 -11.27
C ALA A 8 31.64 5.04 -9.82
N LEU A 9 32.29 5.69 -8.84
CA LEU A 9 31.90 5.62 -7.43
C LEU A 9 30.50 6.19 -7.20
N ILE A 10 30.19 7.36 -7.77
CA ILE A 10 28.89 8.02 -7.67
C ILE A 10 27.80 7.14 -8.29
N LEU A 11 28.05 6.58 -9.47
CA LEU A 11 27.11 5.69 -10.15
C LEU A 11 26.85 4.40 -9.35
N ALA A 12 27.90 3.83 -8.75
CA ALA A 12 27.76 2.65 -7.90
C ALA A 12 26.92 2.95 -6.64
N LEU A 13 27.21 4.07 -5.95
CA LEU A 13 26.46 4.47 -4.76
C LEU A 13 25.00 4.78 -5.05
N THR A 14 24.70 5.48 -6.15
CA THR A 14 23.33 5.79 -6.55
C THR A 14 22.55 4.53 -6.96
N SER A 15 23.22 3.59 -7.63
CA SER A 15 22.61 2.31 -8.01
C SER A 15 22.30 1.45 -6.77
N ILE A 16 23.24 1.36 -5.82
CA ILE A 16 23.02 0.65 -4.55
C ILE A 16 21.89 1.29 -3.75
N TYR A 17 21.87 2.61 -3.67
CA TYR A 17 20.78 3.34 -2.99
C TYR A 17 19.43 3.11 -3.65
N GLY A 18 19.36 3.15 -5.00
CA GLY A 18 18.14 2.89 -5.75
C GLY A 18 17.59 1.46 -5.53
N LEU A 19 18.47 0.46 -5.58
CA LEU A 19 18.10 -0.93 -5.32
C LEU A 19 17.62 -1.14 -3.87
N TRP A 20 18.29 -0.54 -2.91
CA TRP A 20 17.90 -0.59 -1.50
C TRP A 20 16.55 0.10 -1.25
N TYR A 21 16.33 1.26 -1.89
CA TYR A 21 15.05 1.98 -1.80
C TYR A 21 13.90 1.16 -2.40
N GLN A 22 14.10 0.56 -3.59
CA GLN A 22 13.12 -0.33 -4.19
C GLN A 22 12.80 -1.56 -3.31
N ALA A 23 13.80 -2.14 -2.68
CA ALA A 23 13.62 -3.30 -1.81
C ALA A 23 12.82 -2.98 -0.53
N LYS A 24 12.83 -1.71 -0.10
CA LYS A 24 12.08 -1.25 1.08
C LYS A 24 10.66 -0.78 0.79
N SER A 25 10.39 -0.37 -0.45
CA SER A 25 9.06 0.08 -0.87
C SER A 25 8.08 -1.09 -0.97
N GLY A 26 6.85 -0.84 -0.58
CA GLY A 26 5.75 -1.80 -0.71
C GLY A 26 5.70 -2.91 0.33
N LYS A 27 6.65 -3.00 1.26
CA LYS A 27 6.57 -3.97 2.36
C LYS A 27 5.41 -3.67 3.29
N ILE A 28 4.62 -4.67 3.57
CA ILE A 28 3.51 -4.56 4.52
C ILE A 28 4.08 -4.59 5.94
N LYS A 29 3.87 -3.49 6.64
CA LYS A 29 4.24 -3.36 8.05
C LYS A 29 2.98 -3.48 8.90
N GLY A 30 3.06 -4.22 10.00
CA GLY A 30 2.01 -4.21 11.01
C GLY A 30 1.77 -2.79 11.50
N SER A 31 0.52 -2.36 11.52
CA SER A 31 0.19 -1.02 11.98
C SER A 31 0.27 -0.96 13.49
N LYS A 32 1.11 -0.05 14.00
CA LYS A 32 1.10 0.38 15.40
C LYS A 32 0.34 1.70 15.58
N ALA A 33 -0.28 2.20 14.50
CA ALA A 33 -1.05 3.42 14.57
C ALA A 33 -2.28 3.21 15.48
N LYS A 34 -2.61 4.23 16.25
CA LYS A 34 -3.85 4.27 17.03
C LYS A 34 -5.01 3.93 16.09
N SER A 35 -5.57 2.75 16.29
CA SER A 35 -6.55 2.12 15.41
C SER A 35 -7.86 2.90 15.47
N ALA A 36 -7.98 3.94 14.66
CA ALA A 36 -9.28 4.47 14.32
C ALA A 36 -9.96 3.41 13.43
N SER A 37 -11.04 2.83 13.92
CA SER A 37 -11.89 1.96 13.11
C SER A 37 -12.49 2.81 11.99
N LEU A 38 -12.35 2.34 10.75
CA LEU A 38 -12.96 2.95 9.58
C LEU A 38 -14.33 2.31 9.34
N SER A 39 -15.35 3.13 9.30
CA SER A 39 -16.69 2.68 8.98
C SER A 39 -16.92 2.61 7.46
N SER A 40 -17.97 1.92 7.05
CA SER A 40 -18.44 1.94 5.66
C SER A 40 -18.78 3.35 5.16
N GLU A 41 -19.21 4.22 6.05
CA GLU A 41 -19.51 5.63 5.73
C GLU A 41 -18.23 6.42 5.44
N ASP A 42 -17.16 6.19 6.22
CA ASP A 42 -15.86 6.84 5.99
C ASP A 42 -15.27 6.50 4.62
N ILE A 43 -15.52 5.29 4.15
CA ILE A 43 -14.95 4.74 2.91
C ILE A 43 -15.89 4.90 1.72
N GLY A 44 -17.18 5.12 1.99
CA GLY A 44 -18.23 5.16 0.96
C GLY A 44 -18.55 3.79 0.33
N SER A 45 -18.16 2.70 1.00
CA SER A 45 -18.40 1.32 0.55
C SER A 45 -18.40 0.36 1.73
N GLU A 46 -19.13 -0.73 1.60
CA GLU A 46 -19.13 -1.79 2.61
C GLU A 46 -17.77 -2.45 2.75
N LEU A 47 -17.39 -2.79 3.97
CA LEU A 47 -16.19 -3.55 4.27
C LEU A 47 -16.27 -4.99 3.76
N GLY A 48 -15.12 -5.61 3.51
CA GLY A 48 -15.04 -7.04 3.26
C GLY A 48 -15.41 -7.85 4.50
N ARG A 49 -16.00 -9.01 4.31
CA ARG A 49 -16.44 -9.88 5.42
C ARG A 49 -15.30 -10.33 6.33
N ARG A 50 -14.10 -10.42 5.79
CA ARG A 50 -12.89 -10.85 6.48
C ARG A 50 -11.83 -9.75 6.50
N VAL A 51 -11.46 -9.24 5.32
CA VAL A 51 -10.42 -8.22 5.16
C VAL A 51 -10.83 -7.24 4.06
N THR A 52 -10.54 -5.97 4.27
CA THR A 52 -10.62 -4.93 3.23
C THR A 52 -9.21 -4.48 2.86
N LEU A 53 -8.89 -4.54 1.57
CA LEU A 53 -7.69 -3.95 0.99
C LEU A 53 -8.08 -2.54 0.51
N LEU A 54 -7.79 -1.53 1.32
CA LEU A 54 -8.12 -0.13 1.03
C LEU A 54 -6.92 0.54 0.38
N GLN A 55 -7.01 0.80 -0.92
CA GLN A 55 -5.97 1.45 -1.71
C GLN A 55 -6.25 2.94 -1.85
N PHE A 56 -5.23 3.75 -1.59
CA PHE A 56 -5.22 5.18 -1.93
C PHE A 56 -4.42 5.40 -3.19
N SER A 57 -5.05 5.98 -4.19
CA SER A 57 -4.49 6.23 -5.52
C SER A 57 -4.57 7.71 -5.87
N SER A 58 -3.85 8.12 -6.92
CA SER A 58 -4.00 9.43 -7.55
C SER A 58 -4.09 9.29 -9.07
N ALA A 59 -4.56 10.36 -9.75
CA ALA A 59 -4.90 10.31 -11.17
C ALA A 59 -3.72 9.93 -12.08
N PHE A 60 -2.52 10.43 -11.79
CA PHE A 60 -1.32 10.24 -12.62
C PHE A 60 -0.30 9.27 -12.03
N CYS A 61 -0.76 8.26 -11.33
CA CYS A 61 0.09 7.32 -10.61
C CYS A 61 0.16 5.98 -11.35
N THR A 62 1.23 5.73 -12.11
CA THR A 62 1.46 4.46 -12.83
C THR A 62 1.53 3.26 -11.89
N PRO A 63 2.29 3.28 -10.76
CA PRO A 63 2.30 2.16 -9.83
C PRO A 63 0.94 1.92 -9.15
N CYS A 64 0.07 2.94 -9.05
CA CYS A 64 -1.30 2.76 -8.54
C CYS A 64 -2.13 1.85 -9.44
N ARG A 65 -1.99 1.97 -10.77
CA ARG A 65 -2.70 1.11 -11.73
C ARG A 65 -2.29 -0.35 -11.56
N ALA A 66 -0.98 -0.61 -11.47
CA ALA A 66 -0.47 -1.96 -11.27
C ALA A 66 -0.94 -2.54 -9.92
N THR A 67 -0.92 -1.75 -8.86
CA THR A 67 -1.42 -2.14 -7.54
C THR A 67 -2.91 -2.44 -7.57
N ARG A 68 -3.71 -1.62 -8.26
CA ARG A 68 -5.15 -1.84 -8.41
C ARG A 68 -5.44 -3.18 -9.07
N VAL A 69 -4.78 -3.50 -10.16
CA VAL A 69 -4.94 -4.78 -10.87
C VAL A 69 -4.55 -5.95 -9.96
N LEU A 70 -3.42 -5.84 -9.27
CA LEU A 70 -2.94 -6.87 -8.35
C LEU A 70 -3.92 -7.14 -7.20
N LEU A 71 -4.39 -6.08 -6.53
CA LEU A 71 -5.28 -6.22 -5.38
C LEU A 71 -6.69 -6.67 -5.77
N ALA A 72 -7.19 -6.21 -6.92
CA ALA A 72 -8.45 -6.69 -7.48
C ALA A 72 -8.39 -8.19 -7.79
N ASP A 73 -7.33 -8.66 -8.43
CA ASP A 73 -7.13 -10.08 -8.73
C ASP A 73 -7.04 -10.94 -7.45
N ILE A 74 -6.31 -10.47 -6.44
CA ILE A 74 -6.23 -11.17 -5.14
C ILE A 74 -7.61 -11.24 -4.48
N SER A 75 -8.37 -10.14 -4.48
CA SER A 75 -9.70 -10.09 -3.85
C SER A 75 -10.72 -10.99 -4.53
N LEU A 76 -10.64 -11.15 -5.85
CA LEU A 76 -11.48 -12.08 -6.61
C LEU A 76 -11.17 -13.55 -6.32
N GLY A 77 -9.91 -13.85 -6.01
CA GLY A 77 -9.45 -15.21 -5.72
C GLY A 77 -9.65 -15.66 -4.27
N LEU A 78 -10.02 -14.76 -3.36
CA LEU A 78 -10.12 -15.06 -1.91
C LEU A 78 -11.48 -14.65 -1.35
N ASP A 79 -12.18 -15.60 -0.76
CA ASP A 79 -13.48 -15.32 -0.14
C ASP A 79 -13.35 -14.38 1.08
N GLY A 80 -14.26 -13.42 1.18
CA GLY A 80 -14.31 -12.44 2.26
C GLY A 80 -13.29 -11.32 2.18
N VAL A 81 -12.44 -11.30 1.16
CA VAL A 81 -11.50 -10.21 0.88
C VAL A 81 -12.11 -9.25 -0.13
N LYS A 82 -12.11 -7.97 0.18
CA LYS A 82 -12.63 -6.91 -0.70
C LYS A 82 -11.54 -5.89 -0.99
N HIS A 83 -11.40 -5.50 -2.24
CA HIS A 83 -10.55 -4.40 -2.67
C HIS A 83 -11.38 -3.14 -2.89
N ILE A 84 -10.97 -2.03 -2.30
CA ILE A 84 -11.57 -0.70 -2.47
C ILE A 84 -10.46 0.27 -2.85
N ASP A 85 -10.64 0.99 -3.94
CA ASP A 85 -9.71 2.02 -4.40
C ASP A 85 -10.34 3.40 -4.18
N ILE A 86 -9.62 4.26 -3.47
CA ILE A 86 -10.04 5.63 -3.14
C ILE A 86 -9.08 6.61 -3.81
N ASP A 87 -9.65 7.60 -4.49
CA ASP A 87 -8.89 8.74 -4.96
C ASP A 87 -8.48 9.63 -3.78
N ALA A 88 -7.18 9.76 -3.57
CA ALA A 88 -6.63 10.55 -2.48
C ALA A 88 -6.90 12.05 -2.64
N GLU A 89 -7.05 12.52 -3.88
CA GLU A 89 -7.29 13.94 -4.18
C GLU A 89 -8.72 14.35 -3.84
N ASP A 90 -9.68 13.43 -3.99
CA ASP A 90 -11.09 13.64 -3.65
C ASP A 90 -11.40 13.40 -2.15
N ASN A 91 -10.47 12.79 -1.41
CA ASN A 91 -10.68 12.36 -0.03
C ASN A 91 -9.61 12.90 0.93
N LEU A 92 -9.28 14.18 0.83
CA LEU A 92 -8.18 14.82 1.58
C LEU A 92 -8.34 14.74 3.11
N GLU A 93 -9.56 14.78 3.62
CA GLU A 93 -9.81 14.64 5.06
C GLU A 93 -9.40 13.25 5.56
N LEU A 94 -9.83 12.20 4.86
CA LEU A 94 -9.48 10.82 5.17
C LEU A 94 -7.96 10.59 5.02
N VAL A 95 -7.35 11.13 3.98
CA VAL A 95 -5.89 11.10 3.74
C VAL A 95 -5.12 11.69 4.92
N ARG A 96 -5.54 12.84 5.43
CA ARG A 96 -4.93 13.49 6.59
C ARG A 96 -5.14 12.69 7.88
N ARG A 97 -6.37 12.23 8.13
CA ARG A 97 -6.73 11.42 9.30
C ARG A 97 -5.91 10.13 9.39
N LEU A 98 -5.64 9.50 8.25
CA LEU A 98 -4.89 8.25 8.15
C LEU A 98 -3.39 8.43 7.91
N ASP A 99 -2.90 9.67 7.85
CA ASP A 99 -1.51 10.02 7.56
C ASP A 99 -1.00 9.36 6.25
N ILE A 100 -1.81 9.45 5.20
CA ILE A 100 -1.42 8.99 3.86
C ILE A 100 -0.54 10.07 3.22
N ARG A 101 0.72 9.77 2.95
CA ARG A 101 1.71 10.73 2.44
C ARG A 101 2.12 10.50 0.99
N THR A 102 1.92 9.29 0.50
CA THR A 102 2.29 8.90 -0.86
C THR A 102 1.26 7.94 -1.44
N THR A 103 1.19 7.87 -2.77
CA THR A 103 0.38 6.90 -3.51
C THR A 103 1.27 5.99 -4.37
N PRO A 104 0.96 4.71 -4.50
CA PRO A 104 -0.10 4.01 -3.79
C PRO A 104 0.23 3.75 -2.31
N THR A 105 -0.76 3.83 -1.45
CA THR A 105 -0.70 3.29 -0.09
C THR A 105 -1.88 2.35 0.09
N THR A 106 -1.66 1.16 0.59
CA THR A 106 -2.70 0.16 0.83
C THR A 106 -2.79 -0.15 2.30
N LEU A 107 -3.98 0.04 2.88
CA LEU A 107 -4.28 -0.37 4.25
C LEU A 107 -4.97 -1.73 4.24
N LEU A 108 -4.55 -2.61 5.13
CA LEU A 108 -5.26 -3.86 5.41
C LEU A 108 -6.15 -3.63 6.61
N LEU A 109 -7.45 -3.69 6.40
CA LEU A 109 -8.46 -3.53 7.45
C LEU A 109 -9.06 -4.88 7.76
N ASP A 110 -9.22 -5.18 9.05
CA ASP A 110 -9.98 -6.36 9.46
C ASP A 110 -11.49 -6.18 9.24
N LYS A 111 -12.28 -7.17 9.61
CA LYS A 111 -13.75 -7.15 9.48
C LYS A 111 -14.43 -6.01 10.24
N TYR A 112 -13.74 -5.40 11.19
CA TYR A 112 -14.24 -4.28 11.99
C TYR A 112 -13.75 -2.91 11.49
N GLY A 113 -13.00 -2.89 10.38
CA GLY A 113 -12.41 -1.67 9.83
C GLY A 113 -11.15 -1.20 10.57
N ILE A 114 -10.57 -2.04 11.41
CA ILE A 114 -9.34 -1.73 12.14
C ILE A 114 -8.13 -2.00 11.24
N GLU A 115 -7.23 -1.03 11.13
CA GLU A 115 -5.99 -1.19 10.37
C GLU A 115 -5.05 -2.18 11.06
N VAL A 116 -4.81 -3.31 10.41
CA VAL A 116 -3.91 -4.37 10.89
C VAL A 116 -2.58 -4.42 10.13
N GLY A 117 -2.51 -3.74 9.00
CA GLY A 117 -1.28 -3.63 8.21
C GLY A 117 -1.34 -2.49 7.21
N ARG A 118 -0.17 -2.07 6.74
CA ARG A 118 -0.01 -0.97 5.79
C ARG A 118 1.14 -1.23 4.84
N ALA A 119 0.91 -1.07 3.54
CA ALA A 119 1.92 -1.03 2.51
C ALA A 119 2.04 0.38 1.94
N VAL A 120 3.22 0.97 2.02
CA VAL A 120 3.55 2.25 1.38
C VAL A 120 4.33 1.95 0.10
N GLY A 121 3.78 2.35 -1.05
CA GLY A 121 4.27 1.95 -2.36
C GLY A 121 3.58 0.69 -2.89
N ALA A 122 3.99 0.20 -4.06
CA ALA A 122 3.41 -0.97 -4.70
C ALA A 122 3.81 -2.27 -3.96
N PRO A 123 2.88 -3.00 -3.35
CA PRO A 123 3.19 -4.23 -2.65
C PRO A 123 3.44 -5.38 -3.62
N LYS A 124 4.16 -6.39 -3.17
CA LYS A 124 4.33 -7.65 -3.91
C LYS A 124 3.21 -8.62 -3.58
N ARG A 125 2.77 -9.41 -4.57
CA ARG A 125 1.70 -10.43 -4.39
C ARG A 125 1.98 -11.35 -3.19
N ALA A 126 3.19 -11.86 -3.07
CA ALA A 126 3.56 -12.76 -1.98
C ALA A 126 3.42 -12.12 -0.59
N GLU A 127 3.74 -10.83 -0.45
CA GLU A 127 3.62 -10.09 0.80
C GLU A 127 2.15 -9.84 1.17
N VAL A 128 1.31 -9.51 0.18
CA VAL A 128 -0.14 -9.34 0.39
C VAL A 128 -0.77 -10.65 0.85
N LEU A 129 -0.49 -11.75 0.14
CA LEU A 129 -1.02 -13.07 0.48
C LEU A 129 -0.56 -13.55 1.86
N ALA A 130 0.71 -13.36 2.21
CA ALA A 130 1.24 -13.70 3.53
C ALA A 130 0.55 -12.90 4.65
N SER A 131 0.33 -11.60 4.43
CA SER A 131 -0.37 -10.75 5.39
C SER A 131 -1.84 -11.12 5.55
N LEU A 132 -2.52 -11.46 4.45
CA LEU A 132 -3.91 -11.94 4.49
C LEU A 132 -4.04 -13.27 5.22
N ALA A 133 -3.07 -14.17 5.08
CA ALA A 133 -3.04 -15.45 5.80
C ALA A 133 -2.87 -15.28 7.31
N ALA A 134 -2.19 -14.22 7.76
CA ALA A 134 -1.98 -13.91 9.17
C ALA A 134 -3.20 -13.27 9.86
N ILE A 135 -4.17 -12.74 9.11
CA ILE A 135 -5.39 -12.11 9.63
C ILE A 135 -6.46 -13.19 9.81
N LYS A 136 -6.90 -13.38 11.04
CA LYS A 136 -7.93 -14.38 11.43
C LYS A 136 -9.33 -13.78 11.36
#